data_5f710335346a87da1ce484d544ee4796
#
_entry.id   5f710335346a87da1ce484d544ee4796
#
_cell.length_a   1.000
_cell.length_b   1.000
_cell.length_c   1.000
_cell.angle_alpha   90.00
_cell.angle_beta   90.00
_cell.angle_gamma   90.00
#
_symmetry.space_group_name_H-M   'P 1'
#
loop_
_entity.id
_entity.type
_entity.pdbx_description
1 polymer ?
#
loop_
_entity_poly.entity_id
_entity_poly.type
_entity_poly.pdbx_seq_one_letter_code
_entity_poly.pdbx_strand_id
1 'polypeptide(L)' 'MTATTQQQNQPSSRLIPVPEWNQHHSWPPQGGLRHLIFNEKTNGFSKAFKRVGRRVLVDEREFFAIVEAQNQGGK' A
#
# COMPACT_ATOMS: atom_id res chain seq x y z
N MET A 1 8.43 -26.68 8.25
CA MET A 1 8.34 -26.01 8.32
C MET A 1 8.30 -25.45 8.12
N THR A 2 8.24 -25.49 8.13
CA THR A 2 8.09 -24.69 8.04
C THR A 2 8.21 -23.94 7.70
N ALA A 3 8.20 -23.80 7.45
CA ALA A 3 8.21 -22.85 7.21
C ALA A 3 8.00 -22.28 6.82
N THR A 4 7.75 -22.27 6.69
CA THR A 4 7.43 -21.57 6.43
C THR A 4 6.93 -21.00 6.42
N THR A 5 6.60 -21.16 6.63
CA THR A 5 5.93 -20.56 6.74
C THR A 5 5.89 -19.65 6.96
N GLN A 6 6.15 -19.41 7.05
CA GLN A 6 5.96 -18.50 7.34
C GLN A 6 5.65 -17.66 6.93
N GLN A 7 5.58 -17.51 6.53
CA GLN A 7 5.11 -16.66 6.17
C GLN A 7 4.16 -16.55 6.04
N GLN A 8 3.80 -17.03 6.13
CA GLN A 8 2.81 -16.89 6.07
C GLN A 8 2.10 -16.51 6.75
N ASN A 9 2.24 -16.43 7.37
CA ASN A 9 1.61 -15.97 8.14
C ASN A 9 1.22 -14.88 8.07
N GLN A 10 1.57 -14.42 7.51
CA GLN A 10 1.24 -13.33 7.48
C GLN A 10 0.31 -13.06 6.69
N PRO A 11 -0.48 -12.66 7.09
CA PRO A 11 -1.62 -12.50 6.46
C PRO A 11 -1.45 -11.70 5.36
N SER A 12 -0.94 -12.13 4.58
CA SER A 12 -1.25 -11.78 3.43
C SER A 12 -1.18 -10.43 2.98
N SER A 13 -0.64 -9.60 3.63
CA SER A 13 -0.42 -8.30 3.08
C SER A 13 0.85 -8.31 2.29
N ARG A 14 0.79 -7.83 1.06
CA ARG A 14 1.93 -7.77 0.20
C ARG A 14 2.47 -6.35 0.19
N LEU A 15 3.79 -6.23 0.30
CA LEU A 15 4.44 -4.93 0.21
C LEU A 15 5.03 -4.80 -1.18
N ILE A 16 4.54 -3.82 -1.92
CA ILE A 16 4.94 -3.63 -3.31
C ILE A 16 5.71 -2.33 -3.43
N PRO A 17 6.95 -2.36 -3.93
CA PRO A 17 7.68 -1.11 -4.14
C PRO A 17 6.93 -0.19 -5.09
N VAL A 18 6.97 1.09 -4.82
CA VAL A 18 6.21 2.06 -5.62
C VAL A 18 6.44 1.92 -7.12
N PRO A 19 7.69 1.78 -7.59
CA PRO A 19 7.89 1.67 -9.05
C PRO A 19 7.29 0.42 -9.66
N GLU A 20 6.98 -0.58 -8.82
CA GLU A 20 6.44 -1.84 -9.31
C GLU A 20 4.93 -1.95 -9.14
N TRP A 21 4.32 -0.96 -8.51
CA TRP A 21 2.90 -1.02 -8.22
C TRP A 21 2.06 -1.30 -9.48
N ASN A 22 2.37 -0.61 -10.56
CA ASN A 22 1.56 -0.75 -11.76
C ASN A 22 1.78 -2.05 -12.53
N GLN A 23 2.70 -2.88 -12.07
CA GLN A 23 2.79 -4.24 -12.60
C GLN A 23 1.68 -5.12 -12.04
N HIS A 24 1.11 -4.71 -10.92
CA HIS A 24 0.07 -5.47 -10.22
C HIS A 24 -1.29 -4.81 -10.29
N HIS A 25 -1.32 -3.50 -10.41
CA HIS A 25 -2.56 -2.74 -10.37
C HIS A 25 -2.50 -1.61 -11.37
N SER A 26 -3.57 -1.39 -12.09
CA SER A 26 -3.60 -0.29 -13.05
C SER A 26 -3.84 1.06 -12.40
N TRP A 27 -4.34 1.06 -11.19
CA TRP A 27 -4.65 2.30 -10.48
C TRP A 27 -4.10 2.24 -9.08
N PRO A 28 -3.58 3.34 -8.55
CA PRO A 28 -3.40 4.62 -9.23
C PRO A 28 -2.18 4.58 -10.14
N PRO A 29 -2.10 5.47 -11.13
CA PRO A 29 -0.89 5.57 -11.93
C PRO A 29 0.26 6.09 -11.08
N GLN A 30 1.48 5.96 -11.57
CA GLN A 30 2.64 6.33 -10.78
C GLN A 30 2.58 7.77 -10.23
N GLY A 31 2.16 8.71 -11.06
CA GLY A 31 2.07 10.08 -10.60
C GLY A 31 1.08 10.25 -9.47
N GLY A 32 -0.07 9.60 -9.60
CA GLY A 32 -1.08 9.64 -8.55
C GLY A 32 -0.61 8.98 -7.27
N LEU A 33 0.08 7.86 -7.41
CA LEU A 33 0.59 7.16 -6.23
C LEU A 33 1.62 8.02 -5.49
N ARG A 34 2.52 8.65 -6.23
CA ARG A 34 3.50 9.53 -5.60
C ARG A 34 2.86 10.73 -4.94
N HIS A 35 1.78 11.23 -5.53
CA HIS A 35 1.04 12.33 -4.92
C HIS A 35 0.42 11.90 -3.60
N LEU A 36 -0.12 10.70 -3.54
CA LEU A 36 -0.67 10.18 -2.28
C LEU A 36 0.42 10.06 -1.22
N ILE A 37 1.59 9.62 -1.62
CA ILE A 37 2.70 9.50 -0.68
C ILE A 37 3.13 10.86 -0.18
N PHE A 38 3.21 11.83 -1.09
CA PHE A 38 3.63 13.17 -0.73
C PHE A 38 2.70 13.80 0.30
N ASN A 39 1.41 13.52 0.19
CA ASN A 39 0.41 14.09 1.07
C ASN A 39 -0.09 13.12 2.13
N GLU A 40 0.68 12.08 2.44
CA GLU A 40 0.18 11.01 3.30
C GLU A 40 -0.24 11.46 4.68
N LYS A 41 0.32 12.56 5.16
CA LYS A 41 -0.01 13.04 6.50
C LYS A 41 -1.40 13.64 6.58
N THR A 42 -1.95 14.02 5.46
CA THR A 42 -3.25 14.69 5.45
C THR A 42 -4.33 13.92 4.71
N ASN A 43 -3.95 12.91 3.92
CA ASN A 43 -4.95 12.22 3.11
C ASN A 43 -5.39 10.87 3.69
N GLY A 44 -4.85 10.50 4.84
CA GLY A 44 -5.27 9.26 5.49
C GLY A 44 -4.60 8.01 5.00
N PHE A 45 -3.64 8.11 4.10
CA PHE A 45 -2.99 6.93 3.53
C PHE A 45 -1.68 6.54 4.21
N SER A 46 -1.30 7.21 5.30
CA SER A 46 0.03 6.96 5.87
C SER A 46 0.26 5.51 6.28
N LYS A 47 -0.77 4.81 6.71
CA LYS A 47 -0.61 3.42 7.11
C LYS A 47 -0.29 2.50 5.94
N ALA A 48 -0.63 2.92 4.74
CA ALA A 48 -0.39 2.10 3.56
C ALA A 48 1.03 2.21 3.06
N PHE A 49 1.79 3.19 3.51
CA PHE A 49 3.13 3.40 2.98
C PHE A 49 4.17 3.09 4.04
N LYS A 50 5.08 2.17 3.70
CA LYS A 50 6.13 1.74 4.60
C LYS A 50 7.46 2.19 4.04
N ARG A 51 8.28 2.80 4.86
CA ARG A 51 9.58 3.27 4.42
C ARG A 51 10.66 2.36 4.97
N VAL A 52 11.46 1.83 4.06
CA VAL A 52 12.56 0.95 4.45
C VAL A 52 13.80 1.50 3.75
N GLY A 53 14.67 2.12 4.54
CA GLY A 53 15.79 2.83 3.96
C GLY A 53 15.30 3.92 3.04
N ARG A 54 15.69 3.87 1.80
CA ARG A 54 15.24 4.86 0.82
C ARG A 54 14.04 4.42 0.02
N ARG A 55 13.57 3.20 0.28
CA ARG A 55 12.47 2.68 -0.49
C ARG A 55 11.16 2.99 0.18
N VAL A 56 10.16 3.23 -0.63
CA VAL A 56 8.79 3.32 -0.15
C VAL A 56 8.05 2.12 -0.71
N LEU A 57 7.45 1.38 0.18
CA LEU A 57 6.67 0.19 -0.18
C LEU A 57 5.21 0.46 0.12
N VAL A 58 4.34 -0.06 -0.71
CA VAL A 58 2.90 0.09 -0.50
C VAL A 58 2.37 -1.21 0.07
N ASP A 59 1.73 -1.11 1.23
CA ASP A 59 1.05 -2.24 1.83
C ASP A 59 -0.27 -2.40 1.08
N GLU A 60 -0.35 -3.41 0.23
CA GLU A 60 -1.47 -3.58 -0.67
C GLU A 60 -2.80 -3.67 0.06
N ARG A 61 -2.83 -4.44 1.12
CA ARG A 61 -4.06 -4.64 1.87
C ARG A 61 -4.52 -3.36 2.56
N GLU A 62 -3.58 -2.66 3.22
CA GLU A 62 -3.92 -1.41 3.88
C GLU A 62 -4.36 -0.36 2.87
N PHE A 63 -3.71 -0.33 1.73
CA PHE A 63 -4.05 0.65 0.72
C PHE A 63 -5.52 0.52 0.32
N PHE A 64 -5.94 -0.68 -0.02
CA PHE A 64 -7.30 -0.86 -0.48
C PHE A 64 -8.31 -0.77 0.66
N ALA A 65 -7.90 -1.11 1.88
CA ALA A 65 -8.78 -0.89 3.03
C ALA A 65 -9.06 0.59 3.24
N ILE A 66 -8.04 1.42 3.05
CA ILE A 66 -8.23 2.87 3.18
C ILE A 66 -9.10 3.42 2.07
N VAL A 67 -8.87 2.93 0.84
CA VAL A 67 -9.73 3.34 -0.28
C VAL A 67 -11.18 3.02 0.02
N GLU A 68 -11.42 1.83 0.51
CA GLU A 68 -12.78 1.41 0.81
C GLU A 68 -13.38 2.26 1.92
N ALA A 69 -12.60 2.52 2.96
CA ALA A 69 -13.10 3.31 4.07
C ALA A 69 -13.44 4.74 3.64
N GLN A 70 -12.61 5.33 2.78
CA GLN A 70 -12.88 6.68 2.32
C GLN A 70 -14.09 6.71 1.40
N ASN A 71 -14.27 5.67 0.62
CA ASN A 71 -15.41 5.61 -0.26
C ASN A 71 -16.72 5.53 0.54
N GLN A 72 -16.71 4.75 1.60
CA GLN A 72 -17.90 4.63 2.43
C GLN A 72 -18.16 5.90 3.22
N GLY A 73 -17.13 6.51 3.72
CA GLY A 73 -17.28 7.70 4.52
C GLY A 73 -17.59 8.93 3.71
N GLY A 74 -17.23 8.86 2.44
CA GLY A 74 -17.44 10.01 1.59
C GLY A 74 -18.84 10.19 1.11
N LYS A 75 -19.56 9.52 1.33
CA LYS A 75 -20.76 9.65 0.89
C LYS A 75 -21.34 10.28 1.21
#